data_02b9e606cbf714553dcdb240bee140f9
#
_entry.id   02b9e606cbf714553dcdb240bee140f9
#
_cell.length_a   1.000
_cell.length_b   1.000
_cell.length_c   1.000
_cell.angle_alpha   90.00
_cell.angle_beta   90.00
_cell.angle_gamma   90.00
#
_symmetry.space_group_name_H-M   'P 1'
#
loop_
_entity.id
_entity.type
_entity.pdbx_description
1 polymer ?
#
loop_
_entity_poly.entity_id
_entity_poly.type
_entity_poly.pdbx_seq_one_letter_code
_entity_poly.pdbx_strand_id
1 'polypeptide(L)'
;RALASGSVDLIAGDATNGLIKGLDLYMLEDDRRYFPPYDAIPVVRTQTLAAHPELRTAIERLAGRISEEAMRQMNYDVDVSHRDVAVVAREFLDNLFQSH
;
A
#
# COMPACT_ATOMS: atom_id res chain seq x y z
N ARG A 1 8.31 11.19 13.74
CA ARG A 1 8.09 11.97 15.01
C ARG A 1 8.63 13.39 14.90
N ALA A 2 9.84 13.61 14.34
CA ALA A 2 10.46 14.93 14.25
C ALA A 2 9.60 15.96 13.46
N LEU A 3 8.94 15.50 12.38
CA LEU A 3 8.05 16.36 11.59
C LEU A 3 6.80 16.75 12.39
N ALA A 4 6.17 15.80 13.10
CA ALA A 4 4.98 16.05 13.91
C ALA A 4 5.27 16.99 15.11
N SER A 5 6.49 16.93 15.67
CA SER A 5 6.91 17.81 16.77
C SER A 5 7.39 19.20 16.32
N GLY A 6 7.51 19.44 15.02
CA GLY A 6 8.04 20.68 14.48
C GLY A 6 9.56 20.82 14.53
N SER A 7 10.29 19.72 14.84
CA SER A 7 11.76 19.75 14.87
C SER A 7 12.37 19.87 13.46
N VAL A 8 11.63 19.43 12.44
CA VAL A 8 11.98 19.58 11.02
C VAL A 8 10.72 19.95 10.24
N ASP A 9 10.89 20.58 9.09
CA ASP A 9 9.77 21.02 8.24
C ASP A 9 9.47 20.05 7.09
N LEU A 10 10.45 19.21 6.72
CA LEU A 10 10.37 18.30 5.59
C LEU A 10 11.13 17.00 5.88
N ILE A 11 10.57 15.88 5.46
CA ILE A 11 11.22 14.57 5.52
C ILE A 11 10.99 13.78 4.24
N ALA A 12 11.86 12.81 3.97
CA ALA A 12 11.60 11.77 2.98
C ALA A 12 10.82 10.62 3.64
N GLY A 13 9.93 10.00 2.88
CA GLY A 13 9.13 8.86 3.35
C GLY A 13 8.45 8.13 2.21
N ASP A 14 7.83 7.01 2.52
CA ASP A 14 7.06 6.23 1.56
C ASP A 14 5.65 6.78 1.40
N ALA A 15 5.17 6.88 0.16
CA ALA A 15 3.86 7.44 -0.16
C ALA A 15 2.68 6.67 0.45
N THR A 16 2.88 5.40 0.78
CA THR A 16 1.85 4.53 1.37
C THR A 16 1.91 4.43 2.89
N ASN A 17 2.79 5.20 3.54
CA ASN A 17 2.91 5.19 5.00
C ASN A 17 1.63 5.71 5.67
N GLY A 18 1.04 4.88 6.55
CA GLY A 18 -0.20 5.22 7.26
C GLY A 18 -0.09 6.45 8.18
N LEU A 19 1.11 6.79 8.64
CA LEU A 19 1.35 7.97 9.46
C LEU A 19 1.15 9.30 8.70
N ILE A 20 1.18 9.29 7.37
CA ILE A 20 0.82 10.49 6.58
C ILE A 20 -0.59 10.92 6.95
N LYS A 21 -1.52 9.98 6.99
CA LYS A 21 -2.89 10.22 7.43
C LYS A 21 -2.99 10.41 8.95
N GLY A 22 -2.31 9.56 9.72
CA GLY A 22 -2.39 9.57 11.18
C GLY A 22 -1.87 10.85 11.83
N LEU A 23 -0.94 11.54 11.19
CA LEU A 23 -0.35 12.80 11.68
C LEU A 23 -0.79 14.01 10.85
N ASP A 24 -1.76 13.83 9.96
CA ASP A 24 -2.28 14.89 9.07
C ASP A 24 -1.14 15.60 8.30
N LEU A 25 -0.26 14.80 7.68
CA LEU A 25 0.88 15.32 6.93
C LEU A 25 0.49 15.56 5.47
N TYR A 26 1.12 16.57 4.87
CA TYR A 26 0.95 16.86 3.46
C TYR A 26 2.05 16.17 2.64
N MET A 27 1.66 15.42 1.63
CA MET A 27 2.59 14.76 0.70
C MET A 27 2.77 15.63 -0.53
N LEU A 28 4.02 16.06 -0.76
CA LEU A 28 4.37 16.84 -1.93
C LEU A 28 4.37 15.95 -3.19
N GLU A 29 3.95 16.53 -4.30
CA GLU A 29 4.01 15.87 -5.60
C GLU A 29 5.44 15.89 -6.16
N ASP A 30 5.91 14.75 -6.67
CA ASP A 30 7.16 14.66 -7.44
C ASP A 30 6.89 15.00 -8.91
N ASP A 31 6.70 16.29 -9.20
CA ASP A 31 6.34 16.81 -10.52
C ASP A 31 7.45 16.63 -11.58
N ARG A 32 8.71 16.50 -11.13
CA ARG A 32 9.88 16.29 -12.00
C ARG A 32 10.26 14.81 -12.15
N ARG A 33 9.52 13.90 -11.54
CA ARG A 33 9.78 12.45 -11.56
C ARG A 33 11.22 12.11 -11.16
N TYR A 34 11.68 12.75 -10.10
CA TYR A 34 13.01 12.52 -9.53
C TYR A 34 13.15 11.09 -8.97
N PHE A 35 12.13 10.62 -8.26
CA PHE A 35 12.12 9.27 -7.70
C PHE A 35 11.67 8.25 -8.75
N PRO A 36 12.37 7.10 -8.87
CA PRO A 36 11.88 6.01 -9.70
C PRO A 36 10.60 5.42 -9.11
N PRO A 37 9.76 4.75 -9.93
CA PRO A 37 8.61 4.00 -9.42
C PRO A 37 9.06 2.98 -8.37
N TYR A 38 8.35 2.93 -7.26
CA TYR A 38 8.62 2.00 -6.16
C TYR A 38 7.34 1.24 -5.82
N ASP A 39 7.00 0.29 -6.69
CA ASP A 39 5.75 -0.45 -6.61
C ASP A 39 5.91 -1.71 -5.76
N ALA A 40 4.87 -2.06 -5.02
CA ALA A 40 4.77 -3.38 -4.41
C ALA A 40 4.51 -4.40 -5.52
N ILE A 41 5.35 -5.42 -5.59
CA ILE A 41 5.21 -6.48 -6.58
C ILE A 41 5.12 -7.86 -5.91
N PRO A 42 4.24 -8.75 -6.38
CA PRO A 42 4.26 -10.15 -5.94
C PRO A 42 5.48 -10.88 -6.51
N VAL A 43 6.18 -11.60 -5.64
CA VAL A 43 7.34 -12.42 -6.04
C VAL A 43 7.03 -13.88 -5.77
N VAL A 44 7.10 -14.70 -6.81
CA VAL A 44 6.75 -16.11 -6.75
C VAL A 44 7.92 -16.95 -7.28
N ARG A 45 8.20 -18.08 -6.62
CA ARG A 45 9.18 -19.03 -7.13
C ARG A 45 8.72 -19.61 -8.46
N THR A 46 9.62 -19.68 -9.44
CA THR A 46 9.32 -20.24 -10.77
C THR A 46 8.76 -21.66 -10.69
N GLN A 47 9.30 -22.49 -9.80
CA GLN A 47 8.82 -23.86 -9.58
C GLN A 47 7.40 -23.90 -9.05
N THR A 48 7.04 -23.01 -8.11
CA THR A 48 5.68 -22.90 -7.57
C THR A 48 4.70 -22.49 -8.66
N LEU A 49 5.09 -21.51 -9.48
CA LEU A 49 4.25 -21.04 -10.57
C LEU A 49 4.06 -22.12 -11.66
N ALA A 50 5.10 -22.95 -11.93
CA ALA A 50 5.00 -24.06 -12.85
C ALA A 50 4.07 -25.17 -12.33
N ALA A 51 4.10 -25.45 -11.01
CA ALA A 51 3.25 -26.45 -10.38
C ALA A 51 1.79 -25.97 -10.23
N HIS A 52 1.58 -24.67 -10.09
CA HIS A 52 0.27 -24.04 -9.86
C HIS A 52 0.08 -22.85 -10.81
N PRO A 53 -0.16 -23.09 -12.10
CA PRO A 53 -0.28 -22.01 -13.11
C PRO A 53 -1.48 -21.08 -12.84
N GLU A 54 -2.53 -21.57 -12.16
CA GLU A 54 -3.70 -20.79 -11.73
C GLU A 54 -3.34 -19.65 -10.77
N LEU A 55 -2.20 -19.75 -10.09
CA LEU A 55 -1.71 -18.73 -9.17
C LEU A 55 -1.42 -17.41 -9.90
N ARG A 56 -0.92 -17.48 -11.14
CA ARG A 56 -0.70 -16.29 -11.97
C ARG A 56 -2.01 -15.51 -12.15
N THR A 57 -3.05 -16.19 -12.59
CA THR A 57 -4.37 -15.58 -12.83
C THR A 57 -4.94 -14.97 -11.55
N ALA A 58 -4.79 -15.66 -10.41
CA ALA A 58 -5.27 -15.15 -9.13
C ALA A 58 -4.56 -13.85 -8.72
N ILE A 59 -3.24 -13.79 -8.88
CA ILE A 59 -2.44 -12.61 -8.54
C ILE A 59 -2.72 -11.46 -9.53
N GLU A 60 -2.82 -11.74 -10.82
CA GLU A 60 -3.08 -10.74 -11.85
C GLU A 60 -4.44 -10.04 -11.68
N ARG A 61 -5.39 -10.65 -10.98
CA ARG A 61 -6.66 -10.01 -10.62
C ARG A 61 -6.49 -8.79 -9.70
N LEU A 62 -5.37 -8.68 -9.00
CA LEU A 62 -5.03 -7.53 -8.17
C LEU A 62 -4.28 -6.43 -8.92
N ALA A 63 -3.77 -6.73 -10.11
CA ALA A 63 -2.95 -5.77 -10.87
C ALA A 63 -3.73 -4.49 -11.19
N GLY A 64 -3.14 -3.34 -10.83
CA GLY A 64 -3.75 -2.03 -11.02
C GLY A 64 -4.98 -1.73 -10.15
N ARG A 65 -5.29 -2.60 -9.19
CA ARG A 65 -6.47 -2.47 -8.34
C ARG A 65 -6.19 -1.92 -6.95
N ILE A 66 -4.93 -1.78 -6.58
CA ILE A 66 -4.51 -1.24 -5.28
C ILE A 66 -3.85 0.12 -5.53
N SER A 67 -4.59 1.20 -5.30
CA SER A 67 -4.04 2.55 -5.39
C SER A 67 -3.14 2.88 -4.21
N GLU A 68 -2.29 3.90 -4.35
CA GLU A 68 -1.50 4.42 -3.23
C GLU A 68 -2.38 4.83 -2.05
N GLU A 69 -3.50 5.48 -2.34
CA GLU A 69 -4.45 5.92 -1.32
C GLU A 69 -5.07 4.73 -0.57
N ALA A 70 -5.49 3.69 -1.31
CA ALA A 70 -6.04 2.47 -0.70
C ALA A 70 -5.01 1.78 0.19
N MET A 71 -3.76 1.66 -0.27
CA MET A 71 -2.68 1.07 0.53
C MET A 71 -2.36 1.92 1.76
N ARG A 72 -2.32 3.23 1.62
CA ARG A 72 -2.10 4.16 2.74
C ARG A 72 -3.20 4.04 3.79
N GLN A 73 -4.46 3.89 3.34
CA GLN A 73 -5.60 3.68 4.25
C GLN A 73 -5.47 2.35 5.00
N MET A 74 -5.15 1.25 4.31
CA MET A 74 -4.95 -0.04 4.95
C MET A 74 -3.79 -0.01 5.96
N ASN A 75 -2.69 0.63 5.60
CA ASN A 75 -1.56 0.82 6.52
C ASN A 75 -1.94 1.68 7.74
N TYR A 76 -2.74 2.73 7.55
CA TYR A 76 -3.29 3.51 8.65
C TYR A 76 -4.14 2.65 9.60
N ASP A 77 -5.02 1.83 9.04
CA ASP A 77 -5.91 0.97 9.83
C ASP A 77 -5.11 -0.03 10.68
N VAL A 78 -4.02 -0.56 10.15
CA VAL A 78 -3.15 -1.50 10.88
C VAL A 78 -2.24 -0.76 11.88
N ASP A 79 -1.49 0.23 11.41
CA ASP A 79 -0.39 0.82 12.18
C ASP A 79 -0.86 1.85 13.21
N VAL A 80 -1.95 2.57 12.91
CA VAL A 80 -2.48 3.65 13.76
C VAL A 80 -3.72 3.21 14.52
N SER A 81 -4.68 2.57 13.84
CA SER A 81 -5.91 2.09 14.46
C SER A 81 -5.78 0.70 15.09
N HIS A 82 -4.62 0.06 14.95
CA HIS A 82 -4.29 -1.25 15.52
C HIS A 82 -5.27 -2.37 15.15
N ARG A 83 -5.81 -2.30 13.93
CA ARG A 83 -6.67 -3.35 13.40
C ARG A 83 -5.84 -4.57 12.96
N ASP A 84 -6.45 -5.74 13.02
CA ASP A 84 -5.80 -6.97 12.54
C ASP A 84 -5.57 -6.93 11.03
N VAL A 85 -4.35 -7.27 10.60
CA VAL A 85 -3.93 -7.23 9.19
C VAL A 85 -4.81 -8.11 8.31
N ALA A 86 -5.14 -9.33 8.78
CA ALA A 86 -5.95 -10.27 8.00
C ALA A 86 -7.38 -9.77 7.82
N VAL A 87 -7.93 -9.07 8.81
CA VAL A 87 -9.26 -8.46 8.74
C VAL A 87 -9.27 -7.33 7.72
N VAL A 88 -8.30 -6.40 7.79
CA VAL A 88 -8.18 -5.27 6.86
C VAL A 88 -8.01 -5.76 5.42
N ALA A 89 -7.13 -6.73 5.20
CA ALA A 89 -6.91 -7.30 3.88
C ALA A 89 -8.17 -7.99 3.32
N ARG A 90 -8.89 -8.74 4.14
CA ARG A 90 -10.13 -9.42 3.75
C ARG A 90 -11.22 -8.44 3.36
N GLU A 91 -11.44 -7.40 4.15
CA GLU A 91 -12.43 -6.36 3.85
C GLU A 91 -12.10 -5.66 2.52
N PHE A 92 -10.83 -5.37 2.28
CA PHE A 92 -10.39 -4.79 1.02
C PHE A 92 -10.72 -5.72 -0.17
N LEU A 93 -10.38 -7.00 -0.07
CA LEU A 93 -10.65 -8.00 -1.12
C LEU A 93 -12.16 -8.19 -1.35
N ASP A 94 -12.95 -8.25 -0.29
CA ASP A 94 -14.40 -8.38 -0.40
C ASP A 94 -15.01 -7.18 -1.14
N ASN A 95 -14.61 -5.98 -0.80
CA ASN A 95 -15.05 -4.77 -1.49
C ASN A 95 -14.61 -4.76 -2.96
N LEU A 96 -13.37 -5.19 -3.24
CA LEU A 96 -12.82 -5.21 -4.58
C LEU A 96 -13.55 -6.19 -5.52
N PHE A 97 -13.93 -7.37 -5.01
CA PHE A 97 -14.53 -8.43 -5.81
C PHE A 97 -16.06 -8.49 -5.73
N GLN A 98 -16.69 -7.81 -4.80
CA GLN A 98 -18.15 -7.67 -4.72
C GLN A 98 -18.69 -6.47 -5.50
N SER A 99 -17.84 -5.49 -5.81
CA SER A 99 -18.20 -4.29 -6.58
C SER A 99 -18.22 -4.60 -8.09
N HIS A 100 -19.28 -5.20 -8.57
CA HIS A 100 -19.50 -5.43 -10.01
C HIS A 100 -20.72 -4.71 -10.51
#